data_92df7b25dfc12e7c53651f228618a44a
#
_entry.id   92df7b25dfc12e7c53651f228618a44a
#
_cell.length_a   1.000
_cell.length_b   1.000
_cell.length_c   1.000
_cell.angle_alpha   90.00
_cell.angle_beta   90.00
_cell.angle_gamma   90.00
#
_symmetry.space_group_name_H-M   'P 1'
#
loop_
_entity.id
_entity.type
_entity.pdbx_description
1 polymer ?
#
loop_
_entity_poly.entity_id
_entity_poly.type
_entity_poly.pdbx_seq_one_letter_code
_entity_poly.pdbx_strand_id
1 'polypeptide(L)'
;MSNTIGKIISTFIISSIATQQEDMRKISNERKKDDVMFTSEMINKCMLKTTGVNLHQTIQVDDRITIRAHYAGHVLGAAMFEVHVDHLSFVYTGDYNMTADRHLGPAQIDCIYPDFIITESTYATTIRDSKYCRERDFLKKLTNCIKHGGKVLIPVFALGRAHEIFLLLENYWERMNLKVPIYYSGGITDKSLDYYKLFVNWMNQKIKRNFFKRNAFNFRHIKPMDSSHPDMPGPMVIIATPGMLNGGTSLQILKKWCTNPNNLLMIIGYCVKGTLGHKILNERSINLDPGNPDSKPVEIKIGVEYLSFSAHADAKGIMQLIGMCCPKNVVLVHGEASKMEFIKQKIFSEFRVPCFMPDNGEILTIKTQNLVPIDLDYKLYKQMINTSNDDLISRKFKGIMHFEGDSEVIQIDQINNYLERKNLPTHNFRITVAFNLPKSLHYPELLMLINNILIGLQIKSNLTNLQVDKMYNIRESIWFKIQMIDKNISQITVHWSLIDDWIGQKFAERLSEQLRVEIN
;
A
#
# COMPACT_ATOMS: atom_id res chain seq x y z
N MET A 1 -20.82 -15.80 -9.31
CA MET A 1 -19.61 -16.25 -10.05
C MET A 1 -18.31 -15.64 -9.54
N SER A 2 -18.31 -14.41 -9.01
CA SER A 2 -17.08 -13.71 -8.56
C SER A 2 -16.47 -14.25 -7.26
N ASN A 3 -17.27 -14.74 -6.31
CA ASN A 3 -16.76 -15.33 -5.05
C ASN A 3 -15.89 -16.61 -5.24
N THR A 4 -15.87 -17.15 -6.44
CA THR A 4 -15.16 -18.39 -6.74
C THR A 4 -13.71 -18.13 -7.18
N ILE A 5 -13.41 -16.95 -7.72
CA ILE A 5 -12.11 -16.64 -8.35
C ILE A 5 -10.97 -16.62 -7.33
N GLY A 6 -11.11 -15.82 -6.27
CA GLY A 6 -10.10 -15.73 -5.23
C GLY A 6 -9.87 -17.07 -4.54
N LYS A 7 -10.95 -17.82 -4.26
CA LYS A 7 -10.89 -19.16 -3.69
C LYS A 7 -10.14 -20.15 -4.60
N ILE A 8 -10.45 -20.17 -5.88
CA ILE A 8 -9.86 -21.11 -6.86
C ILE A 8 -8.36 -20.82 -7.03
N ILE A 9 -7.97 -19.56 -7.18
CA ILE A 9 -6.55 -19.17 -7.36
C ILE A 9 -5.75 -19.43 -6.09
N SER A 10 -6.27 -19.07 -4.92
CA SER A 10 -5.62 -19.34 -3.64
C SER A 10 -5.48 -20.85 -3.40
N THR A 11 -6.51 -21.63 -3.67
CA THR A 11 -6.48 -23.11 -3.58
C THR A 11 -5.40 -23.68 -4.49
N PHE A 12 -5.32 -23.14 -5.72
CA PHE A 12 -4.35 -23.60 -6.71
C PHE A 12 -2.91 -23.28 -6.28
N ILE A 13 -2.61 -22.06 -5.84
CA ILE A 13 -1.28 -21.65 -5.40
C ILE A 13 -0.85 -22.45 -4.15
N ILE A 14 -1.70 -22.53 -3.14
CA ILE A 14 -1.40 -23.24 -1.89
C ILE A 14 -1.27 -24.75 -2.14
N SER A 15 -2.14 -25.33 -2.97
CA SER A 15 -2.05 -26.75 -3.37
C SER A 15 -0.77 -27.03 -4.16
N SER A 16 -0.34 -26.10 -5.04
CA SER A 16 0.91 -26.23 -5.80
C SER A 16 2.15 -26.17 -4.90
N ILE A 17 2.16 -25.30 -3.90
CA ILE A 17 3.25 -25.21 -2.92
C ILE A 17 3.32 -26.51 -2.09
N ALA A 18 2.18 -27.06 -1.67
CA ALA A 18 2.12 -28.31 -0.95
C ALA A 18 2.59 -29.49 -1.77
N THR A 19 2.19 -29.58 -3.06
CA THR A 19 2.64 -30.62 -3.98
C THR A 19 4.16 -30.54 -4.22
N GLN A 20 4.71 -29.32 -4.38
CA GLN A 20 6.15 -29.14 -4.50
C GLN A 20 6.89 -29.56 -3.22
N GLN A 21 6.35 -29.30 -2.04
CA GLN A 21 6.93 -29.77 -0.78
C GLN A 21 6.86 -31.29 -0.64
N GLU A 22 5.78 -31.90 -1.11
CA GLU A 22 5.60 -33.37 -1.10
C GLU A 22 6.54 -34.05 -2.10
N ASP A 23 6.75 -33.45 -3.28
CA ASP A 23 7.72 -33.93 -4.29
C ASP A 23 9.16 -33.75 -3.82
N MET A 24 9.50 -32.65 -3.16
CA MET A 24 10.81 -32.45 -2.54
C MET A 24 11.10 -33.45 -1.41
N ARG A 25 10.05 -33.94 -0.71
CA ARG A 25 10.16 -35.00 0.27
C ARG A 25 10.45 -36.38 -0.34
N LYS A 26 9.80 -36.69 -1.46
CA LYS A 26 10.06 -37.95 -2.20
C LYS A 26 11.49 -38.03 -2.73
N ILE A 27 12.10 -36.86 -3.01
CA ILE A 27 13.49 -36.74 -3.48
C ILE A 27 14.50 -36.79 -2.31
N SER A 28 14.10 -36.35 -1.10
CA SER A 28 14.96 -36.35 0.11
C SER A 28 14.56 -37.49 1.04
N ASN A 29 14.89 -38.73 0.68
CA ASN A 29 14.60 -39.92 1.50
C ASN A 29 15.26 -39.96 2.89
N GLU A 30 15.92 -38.90 3.36
CA GLU A 30 16.70 -38.91 4.60
C GLU A 30 16.38 -37.77 5.59
N ARG A 31 15.31 -36.99 5.44
CA ARG A 31 14.98 -35.96 6.45
C ARG A 31 13.77 -36.33 7.29
N LYS A 32 14.01 -36.24 8.60
CA LYS A 32 13.10 -36.59 9.71
C LYS A 32 11.64 -36.13 9.47
N LYS A 33 10.69 -36.97 9.89
CA LYS A 33 9.23 -36.77 9.84
C LYS A 33 8.71 -35.48 10.52
N ASP A 34 9.56 -34.78 11.27
CA ASP A 34 9.16 -33.68 12.14
C ASP A 34 9.19 -32.27 11.47
N ASP A 35 9.69 -32.16 10.23
CA ASP A 35 9.82 -30.86 9.52
C ASP A 35 8.66 -30.51 8.57
N VAL A 36 7.46 -31.03 8.82
CA VAL A 36 6.29 -30.67 7.98
C VAL A 36 5.68 -29.39 8.51
N MET A 37 5.90 -28.26 7.86
CA MET A 37 5.24 -27.01 8.21
C MET A 37 3.70 -27.12 8.14
N PHE A 38 3.15 -27.83 7.14
CA PHE A 38 1.69 -28.04 6.99
C PHE A 38 1.38 -29.25 6.10
N THR A 39 0.22 -29.87 6.32
CA THR A 39 -0.27 -31.03 5.57
C THR A 39 -1.30 -30.61 4.52
N SER A 40 -1.58 -31.51 3.54
CA SER A 40 -2.66 -31.30 2.56
C SER A 40 -4.02 -31.13 3.23
N GLU A 41 -4.28 -31.81 4.36
CA GLU A 41 -5.50 -31.64 5.14
C GLU A 41 -5.61 -30.23 5.75
N MET A 42 -4.51 -29.68 6.30
CA MET A 42 -4.48 -28.31 6.82
C MET A 42 -4.76 -27.28 5.74
N ILE A 43 -4.24 -27.50 4.52
CA ILE A 43 -4.51 -26.65 3.36
C ILE A 43 -6.00 -26.69 3.01
N ASN A 44 -6.59 -27.88 2.91
CA ASN A 44 -8.02 -28.01 2.61
C ASN A 44 -8.89 -27.33 3.68
N LYS A 45 -8.57 -27.48 4.97
CA LYS A 45 -9.26 -26.79 6.07
C LYS A 45 -9.13 -25.27 5.97
N CYS A 46 -7.95 -24.76 5.61
CA CYS A 46 -7.73 -23.34 5.38
C CYS A 46 -8.60 -22.83 4.22
N MET A 47 -8.67 -23.57 3.12
CA MET A 47 -9.47 -23.19 1.94
C MET A 47 -10.97 -23.19 2.22
N LEU A 48 -11.47 -24.08 3.09
CA LEU A 48 -12.89 -24.07 3.52
C LEU A 48 -13.25 -22.79 4.29
N LYS A 49 -12.28 -22.20 5.00
CA LYS A 49 -12.46 -20.94 5.75
C LYS A 49 -12.24 -19.68 4.90
N THR A 50 -11.74 -19.82 3.69
CA THR A 50 -11.43 -18.69 2.82
C THR A 50 -12.70 -18.13 2.17
N THR A 51 -12.95 -16.84 2.31
CA THR A 51 -14.03 -16.12 1.66
C THR A 51 -13.48 -15.31 0.48
N GLY A 52 -14.08 -15.49 -0.70
CA GLY A 52 -13.69 -14.72 -1.90
C GLY A 52 -14.28 -13.32 -1.87
N VAL A 53 -13.50 -12.34 -2.29
CA VAL A 53 -13.90 -10.93 -2.38
C VAL A 53 -13.76 -10.42 -3.81
N ASN A 54 -14.57 -9.41 -4.17
CA ASN A 54 -14.44 -8.70 -5.43
C ASN A 54 -13.56 -7.45 -5.26
N LEU A 55 -12.96 -6.99 -6.36
CA LEU A 55 -12.30 -5.69 -6.37
C LEU A 55 -13.30 -4.59 -6.04
N HIS A 56 -12.86 -3.63 -5.24
CA HIS A 56 -13.61 -2.47 -4.74
C HIS A 56 -14.83 -2.83 -3.87
N GLN A 57 -15.01 -4.10 -3.52
CA GLN A 57 -16.03 -4.53 -2.59
C GLN A 57 -15.54 -4.26 -1.16
N THR A 58 -16.35 -3.53 -0.38
CA THR A 58 -16.17 -3.40 1.06
C THR A 58 -16.86 -4.56 1.76
N ILE A 59 -16.16 -5.26 2.63
CA ILE A 59 -16.68 -6.39 3.41
C ILE A 59 -16.54 -6.07 4.89
N GLN A 60 -17.66 -6.16 5.59
CA GLN A 60 -17.67 -6.17 7.06
C GLN A 60 -17.23 -7.55 7.53
N VAL A 61 -16.11 -7.62 8.24
CA VAL A 61 -15.58 -8.88 8.81
C VAL A 61 -16.24 -9.16 10.15
N ASP A 62 -16.31 -8.14 11.00
CA ASP A 62 -17.01 -8.10 12.29
C ASP A 62 -17.43 -6.66 12.60
N ASP A 63 -17.92 -6.38 13.81
CA ASP A 63 -18.43 -5.07 14.20
C ASP A 63 -17.38 -3.94 14.12
N ARG A 64 -16.10 -4.28 14.10
CA ARG A 64 -14.97 -3.35 14.17
C ARG A 64 -14.11 -3.32 12.92
N ILE A 65 -14.14 -4.38 12.09
CA ILE A 65 -13.20 -4.57 10.99
C ILE A 65 -13.92 -4.55 9.66
N THR A 66 -13.50 -3.65 8.78
CA THR A 66 -13.89 -3.64 7.36
C THR A 66 -12.67 -3.79 6.47
N ILE A 67 -12.84 -4.46 5.34
CA ILE A 67 -11.79 -4.69 4.35
C ILE A 67 -12.30 -4.31 2.96
N ARG A 68 -11.44 -3.62 2.19
CA ARG A 68 -11.69 -3.32 0.77
C ARG A 68 -10.51 -3.76 -0.08
N ALA A 69 -10.79 -4.46 -1.17
CA ALA A 69 -9.76 -4.94 -2.10
C ALA A 69 -9.55 -3.97 -3.26
N HIS A 70 -8.29 -3.59 -3.52
CA HIS A 70 -7.87 -2.76 -4.64
C HIS A 70 -7.01 -3.56 -5.62
N TYR A 71 -7.00 -3.17 -6.89
CA TYR A 71 -6.28 -3.89 -7.94
C TYR A 71 -4.76 -3.73 -7.81
N ALA A 72 -4.02 -4.84 -7.68
CA ALA A 72 -2.56 -4.83 -7.51
C ALA A 72 -1.75 -4.95 -8.82
N GLY A 73 -2.32 -5.52 -9.89
CA GLY A 73 -1.63 -5.62 -11.21
C GLY A 73 -0.45 -6.58 -11.28
N HIS A 74 -0.13 -7.31 -10.21
CA HIS A 74 1.03 -8.20 -10.13
C HIS A 74 0.81 -9.54 -10.84
N VAL A 75 -0.20 -10.26 -10.43
CA VAL A 75 -0.67 -11.53 -11.04
C VAL A 75 -2.19 -11.56 -11.06
N LEU A 76 -2.76 -12.53 -11.76
CA LEU A 76 -4.21 -12.75 -11.76
C LEU A 76 -4.71 -13.01 -10.34
N GLY A 77 -5.66 -12.19 -9.88
CA GLY A 77 -6.24 -12.30 -8.53
C GLY A 77 -5.48 -11.57 -7.43
N ALA A 78 -4.32 -10.98 -7.71
CA ALA A 78 -3.59 -10.17 -6.72
C ALA A 78 -4.34 -8.87 -6.40
N ALA A 79 -4.47 -8.57 -5.11
CA ALA A 79 -5.13 -7.37 -4.61
C ALA A 79 -4.32 -6.73 -3.48
N MET A 80 -4.41 -5.41 -3.39
CA MET A 80 -4.01 -4.65 -2.22
C MET A 80 -5.23 -4.54 -1.31
N PHE A 81 -5.03 -4.58 0.00
CA PHE A 81 -6.10 -4.54 0.97
C PHE A 81 -6.04 -3.26 1.80
N GLU A 82 -7.09 -2.48 1.73
CA GLU A 82 -7.40 -1.41 2.66
C GLU A 82 -8.19 -2.02 3.81
N VAL A 83 -7.70 -1.81 5.03
CA VAL A 83 -8.28 -2.38 6.25
C VAL A 83 -8.59 -1.26 7.21
N HIS A 84 -9.81 -1.23 7.71
CA HIS A 84 -10.22 -0.35 8.79
C HIS A 84 -10.49 -1.17 10.04
N VAL A 85 -9.97 -0.72 11.16
CA VAL A 85 -10.22 -1.28 12.50
C VAL A 85 -10.66 -0.13 13.38
N ASP A 86 -11.95 -0.04 13.67
CA ASP A 86 -12.57 1.14 14.28
C ASP A 86 -12.24 2.42 13.48
N HIS A 87 -11.46 3.32 14.05
CA HIS A 87 -11.00 4.58 13.41
C HIS A 87 -9.59 4.51 12.85
N LEU A 88 -8.93 3.37 12.97
CA LEU A 88 -7.60 3.17 12.40
C LEU A 88 -7.73 2.58 11.01
N SER A 89 -6.95 3.09 10.05
CA SER A 89 -6.92 2.56 8.70
C SER A 89 -5.50 2.26 8.23
N PHE A 90 -5.34 1.18 7.49
CA PHE A 90 -4.07 0.86 6.86
C PHE A 90 -4.24 0.15 5.52
N VAL A 91 -3.19 0.18 4.71
CA VAL A 91 -3.10 -0.54 3.44
C VAL A 91 -1.98 -1.58 3.52
N TYR A 92 -2.31 -2.81 3.17
CA TYR A 92 -1.33 -3.86 2.87
C TYR A 92 -1.30 -4.09 1.37
N THR A 93 -0.16 -3.79 0.73
CA THR A 93 -0.08 -3.86 -0.73
C THR A 93 0.07 -5.27 -1.26
N GLY A 94 0.65 -6.19 -0.47
CA GLY A 94 1.24 -7.38 -1.06
C GLY A 94 2.23 -6.98 -2.15
N ASP A 95 2.44 -7.85 -3.13
CA ASP A 95 3.21 -7.53 -4.33
C ASP A 95 2.32 -6.82 -5.35
N TYR A 96 2.81 -5.74 -5.95
CA TYR A 96 2.04 -4.92 -6.89
C TYR A 96 2.90 -4.38 -8.04
N ASN A 97 2.24 -3.98 -9.12
CA ASN A 97 2.90 -3.43 -10.31
C ASN A 97 2.24 -2.13 -10.77
N MET A 98 2.96 -1.03 -10.71
CA MET A 98 2.48 0.28 -11.18
C MET A 98 2.57 0.45 -12.71
N THR A 99 3.20 -0.49 -13.41
CA THR A 99 3.34 -0.47 -14.87
C THR A 99 2.39 -1.48 -15.50
N ALA A 100 1.57 -1.05 -16.46
CA ALA A 100 0.67 -1.94 -17.18
C ALA A 100 1.43 -3.04 -17.94
N ASP A 101 1.06 -4.29 -17.72
CA ASP A 101 1.50 -5.44 -18.49
C ASP A 101 0.68 -5.63 -19.77
N ARG A 102 1.04 -6.59 -20.60
CA ARG A 102 0.27 -6.94 -21.81
C ARG A 102 -1.09 -7.51 -21.48
N HIS A 103 -1.20 -8.15 -20.32
CA HIS A 103 -2.44 -8.81 -19.88
C HIS A 103 -3.10 -8.14 -18.67
N LEU A 104 -2.34 -7.58 -17.74
CA LEU A 104 -2.86 -6.93 -16.55
C LEU A 104 -2.74 -5.41 -16.64
N GLY A 105 -3.63 -4.69 -15.97
CA GLY A 105 -3.52 -3.25 -15.74
C GLY A 105 -2.47 -2.91 -14.66
N PRO A 106 -2.14 -1.64 -14.50
CA PRO A 106 -1.33 -1.18 -13.36
C PRO A 106 -2.14 -1.24 -12.07
N ALA A 107 -1.46 -1.28 -10.93
CA ALA A 107 -2.09 -1.16 -9.63
C ALA A 107 -2.88 0.17 -9.52
N GLN A 108 -4.01 0.12 -8.85
CA GLN A 108 -4.92 1.26 -8.68
C GLN A 108 -5.39 1.32 -7.23
N ILE A 109 -5.19 2.46 -6.62
CA ILE A 109 -5.71 2.80 -5.30
C ILE A 109 -6.08 4.29 -5.29
N ASP A 110 -7.14 4.61 -4.57
CA ASP A 110 -7.57 6.00 -4.41
C ASP A 110 -6.72 6.70 -3.33
N CYS A 111 -6.84 8.02 -3.23
CA CYS A 111 -6.23 8.79 -2.15
C CYS A 111 -7.07 8.62 -0.88
N ILE A 112 -6.63 7.78 0.05
CA ILE A 112 -7.41 7.34 1.22
C ILE A 112 -6.80 7.78 2.56
N TYR A 113 -5.61 8.42 2.56
CA TYR A 113 -4.92 8.94 3.75
C TYR A 113 -4.82 7.92 4.92
N PRO A 114 -4.36 6.68 4.71
CA PRO A 114 -4.33 5.69 5.78
C PRO A 114 -3.31 6.07 6.86
N ASP A 115 -3.53 5.58 8.08
CA ASP A 115 -2.60 5.80 9.18
C ASP A 115 -1.23 5.21 8.89
N PHE A 116 -1.18 4.07 8.18
CA PHE A 116 0.06 3.54 7.64
C PHE A 116 -0.18 2.68 6.39
N ILE A 117 0.87 2.54 5.59
CA ILE A 117 0.92 1.59 4.46
C ILE A 117 2.05 0.59 4.70
N ILE A 118 1.76 -0.69 4.49
CA ILE A 118 2.77 -1.76 4.45
C ILE A 118 2.99 -2.11 2.99
N THR A 119 4.18 -1.84 2.46
CA THR A 119 4.48 -1.99 1.03
C THR A 119 5.71 -2.84 0.77
N GLU A 120 5.66 -3.64 -0.32
CA GLU A 120 6.86 -4.30 -0.83
C GLU A 120 7.94 -3.29 -1.24
N SER A 121 9.18 -3.76 -1.25
CA SER A 121 10.36 -2.99 -1.62
C SER A 121 11.41 -3.80 -2.39
N THR A 122 10.97 -4.79 -3.17
CA THR A 122 11.82 -5.73 -3.92
C THR A 122 12.82 -5.00 -4.84
N TYR A 123 12.38 -3.95 -5.53
CA TYR A 123 13.21 -3.15 -6.43
C TYR A 123 13.40 -1.70 -5.95
N ALA A 124 13.62 -1.53 -4.65
CA ALA A 124 13.73 -0.23 -3.98
C ALA A 124 14.78 0.73 -4.57
N THR A 125 15.86 0.22 -5.16
CA THR A 125 16.95 1.02 -5.76
C THR A 125 16.96 1.02 -7.28
N THR A 126 16.05 0.26 -7.93
CA THR A 126 16.04 0.08 -9.36
C THR A 126 15.01 0.98 -10.02
N ILE A 127 15.41 1.73 -11.03
CA ILE A 127 14.48 2.39 -11.97
C ILE A 127 14.63 1.62 -13.28
N ARG A 128 13.54 1.00 -13.71
CA ARG A 128 13.55 0.16 -14.90
C ARG A 128 13.41 1.00 -16.17
N ASP A 129 14.09 0.58 -17.22
CA ASP A 129 13.86 1.10 -18.55
C ASP A 129 12.40 0.95 -18.97
N SER A 130 11.99 1.76 -19.94
CA SER A 130 10.64 1.67 -20.47
C SER A 130 10.32 0.23 -20.95
N LYS A 131 9.08 -0.20 -20.78
CA LYS A 131 8.61 -1.51 -21.24
C LYS A 131 8.99 -1.77 -22.70
N TYR A 132 8.83 -0.75 -23.55
CA TYR A 132 9.15 -0.84 -24.97
C TYR A 132 10.63 -1.13 -25.22
N CYS A 133 11.54 -0.48 -24.51
CA CYS A 133 12.98 -0.73 -24.65
C CYS A 133 13.34 -2.15 -24.22
N ARG A 134 12.82 -2.61 -23.08
CA ARG A 134 13.06 -3.95 -22.55
C ARG A 134 12.54 -5.05 -23.49
N GLU A 135 11.33 -4.90 -24.03
CA GLU A 135 10.73 -5.83 -24.98
C GLU A 135 11.52 -5.89 -26.29
N ARG A 136 11.95 -4.73 -26.82
CA ARG A 136 12.77 -4.65 -28.02
C ARG A 136 14.12 -5.34 -27.83
N ASP A 137 14.78 -5.11 -26.72
CA ASP A 137 16.08 -5.70 -26.43
C ASP A 137 15.96 -7.23 -26.23
N PHE A 138 14.94 -7.68 -25.51
CA PHE A 138 14.61 -9.09 -25.35
C PHE A 138 14.42 -9.80 -26.71
N LEU A 139 13.56 -9.24 -27.58
CA LEU A 139 13.28 -9.82 -28.88
C LEU A 139 14.52 -9.80 -29.81
N LYS A 140 15.34 -8.75 -29.74
CA LYS A 140 16.58 -8.64 -30.51
C LYS A 140 17.56 -9.75 -30.14
N LYS A 141 17.84 -9.95 -28.84
CA LYS A 141 18.77 -10.98 -28.34
C LYS A 141 18.26 -12.38 -28.68
N LEU A 142 16.98 -12.66 -28.44
CA LEU A 142 16.34 -13.93 -28.77
C LEU A 142 16.41 -14.22 -30.26
N THR A 143 16.04 -13.27 -31.12
CA THR A 143 16.03 -13.43 -32.57
C THR A 143 17.46 -13.66 -33.12
N ASN A 144 18.45 -12.98 -32.56
CA ASN A 144 19.85 -13.19 -32.94
C ASN A 144 20.30 -14.62 -32.63
N CYS A 145 20.00 -15.16 -31.46
CA CYS A 145 20.34 -16.53 -31.09
C CYS A 145 19.70 -17.56 -32.06
N ILE A 146 18.39 -17.48 -32.32
CA ILE A 146 17.70 -18.43 -33.20
C ILE A 146 18.15 -18.33 -34.67
N LYS A 147 18.51 -17.13 -35.14
CA LYS A 147 19.07 -16.95 -36.51
C LYS A 147 20.43 -17.66 -36.70
N HIS A 148 21.21 -17.76 -35.62
CA HIS A 148 22.48 -18.49 -35.63
C HIS A 148 22.32 -19.99 -35.27
N GLY A 149 21.09 -20.53 -35.29
CA GLY A 149 20.79 -21.92 -35.03
C GLY A 149 20.80 -22.33 -33.56
N GLY A 150 20.91 -21.37 -32.65
CA GLY A 150 20.92 -21.62 -31.19
C GLY A 150 19.54 -21.88 -30.61
N LYS A 151 19.52 -22.47 -29.41
CA LYS A 151 18.33 -22.72 -28.60
C LYS A 151 18.24 -21.70 -27.48
N VAL A 152 17.02 -21.24 -27.16
CA VAL A 152 16.77 -20.25 -26.11
C VAL A 152 15.98 -20.87 -24.97
N LEU A 153 16.53 -20.82 -23.75
CA LEU A 153 15.84 -21.20 -22.53
C LEU A 153 15.40 -19.94 -21.77
N ILE A 154 14.11 -19.87 -21.44
CA ILE A 154 13.53 -18.79 -20.66
C ILE A 154 12.93 -19.38 -19.39
N PRO A 155 13.64 -19.34 -18.25
CA PRO A 155 13.08 -19.79 -16.98
C PRO A 155 12.06 -18.77 -16.45
N VAL A 156 10.88 -19.27 -16.06
CA VAL A 156 9.76 -18.44 -15.64
C VAL A 156 9.06 -19.00 -14.41
N PHE A 157 8.35 -18.15 -13.69
CA PHE A 157 7.28 -18.62 -12.77
C PHE A 157 6.04 -18.97 -13.60
N ALA A 158 5.41 -20.09 -13.25
CA ALA A 158 4.24 -20.62 -13.96
C ALA A 158 3.04 -19.67 -13.98
N LEU A 159 2.90 -18.85 -12.93
CA LEU A 159 1.85 -17.85 -12.82
C LEU A 159 2.42 -16.43 -13.05
N GLY A 160 1.72 -15.62 -13.82
CA GLY A 160 2.05 -14.22 -14.06
C GLY A 160 3.05 -14.03 -15.22
N ARG A 161 4.34 -14.21 -14.99
CA ARG A 161 5.38 -13.87 -15.97
C ARG A 161 5.37 -14.73 -17.23
N ALA A 162 5.07 -16.01 -17.11
CA ALA A 162 4.93 -16.88 -18.28
C ALA A 162 3.94 -16.30 -19.31
N HIS A 163 2.78 -15.83 -18.85
CA HIS A 163 1.71 -15.31 -19.71
C HIS A 163 2.09 -14.00 -20.41
N GLU A 164 2.85 -13.14 -19.74
CA GLU A 164 3.38 -11.90 -20.34
C GLU A 164 4.33 -12.24 -21.50
N ILE A 165 5.22 -13.20 -21.31
CA ILE A 165 6.16 -13.66 -22.34
C ILE A 165 5.42 -14.39 -23.47
N PHE A 166 4.43 -15.21 -23.15
CA PHE A 166 3.62 -15.88 -24.17
C PHE A 166 2.95 -14.87 -25.10
N LEU A 167 2.30 -13.86 -24.56
CA LEU A 167 1.66 -12.80 -25.35
C LEU A 167 2.66 -11.98 -26.17
N LEU A 168 3.85 -11.72 -25.62
CA LEU A 168 4.90 -11.02 -26.34
C LEU A 168 5.39 -11.83 -27.54
N LEU A 169 5.73 -13.12 -27.31
CA LEU A 169 6.25 -14.01 -28.35
C LEU A 169 5.20 -14.36 -29.39
N GLU A 170 3.97 -14.70 -29.00
CA GLU A 170 2.88 -15.01 -29.94
C GLU A 170 2.68 -13.87 -30.95
N ASN A 171 2.55 -12.62 -30.44
CA ASN A 171 2.39 -11.45 -31.29
C ASN A 171 3.60 -11.18 -32.18
N TYR A 172 4.80 -11.45 -31.69
CA TYR A 172 6.03 -11.26 -32.45
C TYR A 172 6.19 -12.31 -33.56
N TRP A 173 5.94 -13.59 -33.25
CA TRP A 173 5.99 -14.70 -34.22
C TRP A 173 4.96 -14.50 -35.33
N GLU A 174 3.74 -14.13 -35.03
CA GLU A 174 2.69 -13.84 -36.01
C GLU A 174 3.11 -12.67 -36.92
N ARG A 175 3.59 -11.58 -36.37
CA ARG A 175 3.99 -10.37 -37.11
C ARG A 175 5.22 -10.62 -38.01
N MET A 176 6.20 -11.38 -37.51
CA MET A 176 7.45 -11.65 -38.22
C MET A 176 7.41 -12.93 -39.06
N ASN A 177 6.27 -13.64 -39.08
CA ASN A 177 6.08 -14.93 -39.76
C ASN A 177 7.17 -15.96 -39.45
N LEU A 178 7.60 -16.04 -38.17
CA LEU A 178 8.65 -16.96 -37.76
C LEU A 178 8.12 -18.39 -37.68
N LYS A 179 8.98 -19.38 -38.10
CA LYS A 179 8.63 -20.81 -38.09
C LYS A 179 9.35 -21.61 -37.00
N VAL A 180 10.27 -20.96 -36.25
CA VAL A 180 10.98 -21.59 -35.14
C VAL A 180 9.97 -21.99 -34.06
N PRO A 181 10.00 -23.25 -33.57
CA PRO A 181 9.04 -23.71 -32.58
C PRO A 181 9.26 -23.05 -31.20
N ILE A 182 8.16 -22.79 -30.51
CA ILE A 182 8.15 -22.34 -29.12
C ILE A 182 7.42 -23.39 -28.30
N TYR A 183 8.08 -23.86 -27.24
CA TYR A 183 7.50 -24.82 -26.30
C TYR A 183 7.45 -24.25 -24.88
N TYR A 184 6.51 -24.72 -24.08
CA TYR A 184 6.46 -24.41 -22.66
C TYR A 184 6.30 -25.68 -21.81
N SER A 185 6.87 -25.68 -20.60
CA SER A 185 6.67 -26.78 -19.65
C SER A 185 5.24 -26.76 -19.13
N GLY A 186 4.50 -27.85 -19.35
CA GLY A 186 3.11 -28.04 -18.97
C GLY A 186 2.86 -28.09 -17.46
N GLY A 187 1.76 -28.73 -17.06
CA GLY A 187 1.38 -28.91 -15.65
C GLY A 187 0.75 -27.65 -15.04
N ILE A 188 1.45 -26.97 -14.14
CA ILE A 188 0.93 -25.76 -13.47
C ILE A 188 0.65 -24.66 -14.50
N THR A 189 1.48 -24.54 -15.55
CA THR A 189 1.31 -23.54 -16.61
C THR A 189 0.03 -23.78 -17.41
N ASP A 190 -0.33 -25.03 -17.72
CA ASP A 190 -1.57 -25.37 -18.43
C ASP A 190 -2.80 -24.94 -17.62
N LYS A 191 -2.83 -25.35 -16.34
CA LYS A 191 -3.92 -24.97 -15.42
C LYS A 191 -4.04 -23.46 -15.28
N SER A 192 -2.91 -22.75 -15.19
CA SER A 192 -2.94 -21.29 -15.08
C SER A 192 -3.48 -20.64 -16.36
N LEU A 193 -3.15 -21.14 -17.55
CA LEU A 193 -3.71 -20.67 -18.82
C LEU A 193 -5.22 -20.78 -18.87
N ASP A 194 -5.80 -21.86 -18.37
CA ASP A 194 -7.25 -22.03 -18.33
C ASP A 194 -7.92 -20.98 -17.43
N TYR A 195 -7.30 -20.64 -16.28
CA TYR A 195 -7.79 -19.53 -15.46
C TYR A 195 -7.68 -18.18 -16.17
N TYR A 196 -6.60 -17.90 -16.88
CA TYR A 196 -6.47 -16.66 -17.65
C TYR A 196 -7.50 -16.55 -18.77
N LYS A 197 -7.91 -17.66 -19.39
CA LYS A 197 -9.00 -17.70 -20.37
C LYS A 197 -10.37 -17.43 -19.73
N LEU A 198 -10.61 -17.95 -18.51
CA LEU A 198 -11.86 -17.78 -17.77
C LEU A 198 -12.03 -16.37 -17.21
N PHE A 199 -10.96 -15.80 -16.65
CA PHE A 199 -11.02 -14.55 -15.89
C PHE A 199 -10.59 -13.32 -16.69
N VAL A 200 -11.04 -13.23 -17.93
CA VAL A 200 -10.77 -12.09 -18.82
C VAL A 200 -11.25 -10.76 -18.21
N ASN A 201 -12.28 -10.77 -17.39
CA ASN A 201 -12.75 -9.57 -16.68
C ASN A 201 -11.73 -8.98 -15.70
N TRP A 202 -10.72 -9.74 -15.32
CA TRP A 202 -9.60 -9.26 -14.50
C TRP A 202 -8.47 -8.61 -15.31
N MET A 203 -8.47 -8.81 -16.62
CA MET A 203 -7.43 -8.34 -17.53
C MET A 203 -7.55 -6.84 -17.82
N ASN A 204 -6.54 -6.31 -18.51
CA ASN A 204 -6.57 -4.92 -18.95
C ASN A 204 -7.65 -4.68 -20.03
N GLN A 205 -7.98 -3.41 -20.24
CA GLN A 205 -9.06 -3.02 -21.16
C GLN A 205 -8.84 -3.47 -22.60
N LYS A 206 -7.58 -3.57 -23.04
CA LYS A 206 -7.25 -4.01 -24.42
C LYS A 206 -7.64 -5.47 -24.64
N ILE A 207 -7.36 -6.35 -23.69
CA ILE A 207 -7.73 -7.77 -23.75
C ILE A 207 -9.25 -7.91 -23.65
N LYS A 208 -9.90 -7.21 -22.71
CA LYS A 208 -11.36 -7.23 -22.54
C LYS A 208 -12.10 -6.88 -23.84
N ARG A 209 -11.71 -5.79 -24.50
CA ARG A 209 -12.33 -5.32 -25.74
C ARG A 209 -12.17 -6.29 -26.91
N ASN A 210 -11.05 -7.00 -26.97
CA ASN A 210 -10.73 -7.91 -28.07
C ASN A 210 -11.20 -9.35 -27.84
N PHE A 211 -11.67 -9.67 -26.63
CA PHE A 211 -12.02 -11.02 -26.22
C PHE A 211 -13.05 -11.70 -27.12
N PHE A 212 -14.09 -10.98 -27.53
CA PHE A 212 -15.14 -11.50 -28.41
C PHE A 212 -14.64 -11.79 -29.83
N LYS A 213 -13.57 -11.15 -30.28
CA LYS A 213 -12.97 -11.42 -31.60
C LYS A 213 -12.00 -12.59 -31.54
N ARG A 214 -11.14 -12.62 -30.54
CA ARG A 214 -10.14 -13.69 -30.29
C ARG A 214 -9.73 -13.65 -28.83
N ASN A 215 -9.77 -14.80 -28.15
CA ASN A 215 -9.18 -14.92 -26.84
C ASN A 215 -7.65 -14.84 -26.99
N ALA A 216 -7.02 -13.85 -26.33
CA ALA A 216 -5.58 -13.58 -26.42
C ALA A 216 -4.71 -14.74 -25.90
N PHE A 217 -5.28 -15.64 -25.08
CA PHE A 217 -4.60 -16.80 -24.50
C PHE A 217 -4.78 -18.09 -25.31
N ASN A 218 -5.39 -18.02 -26.50
CA ASN A 218 -5.39 -19.13 -27.46
C ASN A 218 -4.20 -18.98 -28.41
N PHE A 219 -3.07 -19.55 -28.01
CA PHE A 219 -1.81 -19.47 -28.75
C PHE A 219 -1.77 -20.42 -29.94
N ARG A 220 -1.21 -19.98 -31.06
CA ARG A 220 -0.97 -20.76 -32.28
C ARG A 220 0.46 -21.23 -32.40
N HIS A 221 1.39 -20.39 -31.96
CA HIS A 221 2.84 -20.61 -32.11
C HIS A 221 3.45 -21.26 -30.87
N ILE A 222 2.80 -21.18 -29.72
CA ILE A 222 3.29 -21.68 -28.43
C ILE A 222 2.58 -22.99 -28.11
N LYS A 223 3.35 -24.07 -27.94
CA LYS A 223 2.81 -25.42 -27.72
C LYS A 223 3.34 -26.02 -26.41
N PRO A 224 2.59 -26.95 -25.80
CA PRO A 224 3.12 -27.72 -24.67
C PRO A 224 4.34 -28.55 -25.10
N MET A 225 5.28 -28.70 -24.19
CA MET A 225 6.54 -29.42 -24.41
C MET A 225 6.39 -30.88 -24.02
N ASP A 226 6.92 -31.78 -24.90
CA ASP A 226 7.20 -33.17 -24.55
C ASP A 226 8.64 -33.34 -24.07
N SER A 227 8.93 -34.45 -23.39
CA SER A 227 10.25 -34.74 -22.83
C SER A 227 11.37 -34.85 -23.91
N SER A 228 11.02 -35.15 -25.15
CA SER A 228 11.95 -35.28 -26.28
C SER A 228 12.34 -33.93 -26.91
N HIS A 229 11.51 -32.90 -26.79
CA HIS A 229 11.73 -31.62 -27.48
C HIS A 229 13.09 -30.96 -27.18
N PRO A 230 13.61 -30.95 -25.91
CA PRO A 230 14.92 -30.36 -25.64
C PRO A 230 16.08 -30.99 -26.42
N ASP A 231 15.96 -32.28 -26.81
CA ASP A 231 16.99 -33.04 -27.52
C ASP A 231 16.88 -32.94 -29.06
N MET A 232 15.76 -32.41 -29.57
CA MET A 232 15.57 -32.21 -31.01
C MET A 232 16.63 -31.26 -31.59
N PRO A 233 17.10 -31.51 -32.83
CA PRO A 233 18.03 -30.63 -33.53
C PRO A 233 17.37 -29.31 -33.96
N GLY A 234 18.20 -28.28 -34.20
CA GLY A 234 17.78 -26.98 -34.72
C GLY A 234 17.37 -25.98 -33.64
N PRO A 235 17.11 -24.73 -34.07
CA PRO A 235 16.75 -23.65 -33.16
C PRO A 235 15.35 -23.84 -32.59
N MET A 236 15.18 -23.50 -31.31
CA MET A 236 13.89 -23.52 -30.61
C MET A 236 13.91 -22.58 -29.43
N VAL A 237 12.74 -22.23 -28.97
CA VAL A 237 12.55 -21.48 -27.70
C VAL A 237 11.80 -22.36 -26.70
N ILE A 238 12.35 -22.55 -25.50
CA ILE A 238 11.68 -23.27 -24.45
C ILE A 238 11.47 -22.33 -23.26
N ILE A 239 10.22 -22.26 -22.79
CA ILE A 239 9.80 -21.52 -21.60
C ILE A 239 9.49 -22.55 -20.53
N ALA A 240 10.29 -22.57 -19.45
CA ALA A 240 10.19 -23.63 -18.45
C ALA A 240 10.23 -23.13 -17.02
N THR A 241 9.64 -23.90 -16.11
CA THR A 241 9.61 -23.62 -14.68
C THR A 241 10.58 -24.51 -13.90
N PRO A 242 11.07 -24.02 -12.73
CA PRO A 242 10.88 -22.70 -12.08
C PRO A 242 11.82 -21.61 -12.62
N GLY A 243 11.46 -20.34 -12.33
CA GLY A 243 12.20 -19.16 -12.81
C GLY A 243 13.60 -18.98 -12.25
N MET A 244 13.88 -19.47 -11.05
CA MET A 244 15.19 -19.36 -10.37
C MET A 244 16.11 -20.56 -10.59
N LEU A 245 15.73 -21.51 -11.43
CA LEU A 245 16.52 -22.71 -11.81
C LEU A 245 16.86 -23.66 -10.64
N ASN A 246 16.16 -23.58 -9.51
CA ASN A 246 16.48 -24.39 -8.32
C ASN A 246 16.06 -25.88 -8.44
N GLY A 247 15.43 -26.28 -9.56
CA GLY A 247 14.94 -27.64 -9.78
C GLY A 247 14.08 -27.71 -11.03
N GLY A 248 13.29 -28.77 -11.17
CA GLY A 248 12.28 -28.93 -12.22
C GLY A 248 12.80 -28.90 -13.64
N THR A 249 11.88 -28.65 -14.58
CA THR A 249 12.14 -28.74 -16.02
C THR A 249 13.18 -27.72 -16.51
N SER A 250 13.15 -26.50 -15.98
CA SER A 250 14.11 -25.46 -16.40
C SER A 250 15.56 -25.83 -16.06
N LEU A 251 15.81 -26.43 -14.89
CA LEU A 251 17.13 -26.92 -14.52
C LEU A 251 17.55 -28.12 -15.37
N GLN A 252 16.64 -29.07 -15.65
CA GLN A 252 16.93 -30.23 -16.48
C GLN A 252 17.37 -29.82 -17.91
N ILE A 253 16.68 -28.84 -18.49
CA ILE A 253 17.04 -28.31 -19.81
C ILE A 253 18.37 -27.55 -19.75
N LEU A 254 18.59 -26.76 -18.72
CA LEU A 254 19.85 -26.04 -18.52
C LEU A 254 21.03 -27.03 -18.46
N LYS A 255 20.93 -28.12 -17.70
CA LYS A 255 21.96 -29.16 -17.63
C LYS A 255 22.32 -29.72 -19.00
N LYS A 256 21.36 -29.86 -19.91
CA LYS A 256 21.59 -30.32 -21.29
C LYS A 256 22.24 -29.27 -22.20
N TRP A 257 21.92 -27.98 -21.98
CA TRP A 257 22.24 -26.91 -22.91
C TRP A 257 23.39 -26.01 -22.48
N CYS A 258 23.83 -26.07 -21.21
CA CYS A 258 24.77 -25.11 -20.60
C CYS A 258 26.18 -25.13 -21.22
N THR A 259 26.60 -26.22 -21.85
CA THR A 259 27.94 -26.36 -22.46
C THR A 259 28.03 -25.85 -23.91
N ASN A 260 26.90 -25.56 -24.56
CA ASN A 260 26.87 -25.07 -25.92
C ASN A 260 26.84 -23.53 -25.98
N PRO A 261 27.88 -22.86 -26.51
CA PRO A 261 27.97 -21.41 -26.56
C PRO A 261 26.99 -20.76 -27.56
N ASN A 262 26.40 -21.52 -28.49
CA ASN A 262 25.37 -21.00 -29.39
C ASN A 262 24.01 -20.85 -28.75
N ASN A 263 23.78 -21.48 -27.61
CA ASN A 263 22.54 -21.40 -26.87
C ASN A 263 22.47 -20.14 -26.00
N LEU A 264 21.26 -19.77 -25.62
CA LEU A 264 21.00 -18.58 -24.82
C LEU A 264 20.07 -18.91 -23.65
N LEU A 265 20.48 -18.50 -22.44
CA LEU A 265 19.65 -18.47 -21.23
C LEU A 265 19.20 -17.03 -20.98
N MET A 266 17.89 -16.79 -21.00
CA MET A 266 17.31 -15.46 -20.74
C MET A 266 16.60 -15.44 -19.39
N ILE A 267 17.24 -14.91 -18.37
CA ILE A 267 16.66 -14.74 -17.03
C ILE A 267 15.84 -13.44 -17.03
N ILE A 268 14.53 -13.59 -16.82
CA ILE A 268 13.56 -12.47 -16.92
C ILE A 268 12.98 -12.00 -15.58
N GLY A 269 13.21 -12.75 -14.52
CA GLY A 269 12.70 -12.46 -13.18
C GLY A 269 13.81 -12.14 -12.19
N TYR A 270 13.42 -11.72 -11.01
CA TYR A 270 14.33 -11.56 -9.88
C TYR A 270 14.88 -12.92 -9.45
N CYS A 271 16.18 -13.01 -9.21
CA CYS A 271 16.82 -14.18 -8.64
C CYS A 271 17.32 -13.86 -7.22
N VAL A 272 16.77 -14.54 -6.24
CA VAL A 272 17.17 -14.38 -4.83
C VAL A 272 18.63 -14.82 -4.64
N LYS A 273 19.38 -14.07 -3.85
CA LYS A 273 20.77 -14.39 -3.49
C LYS A 273 20.86 -15.82 -2.94
N GLY A 274 21.83 -16.59 -3.46
CA GLY A 274 22.01 -18.01 -3.12
C GLY A 274 21.31 -19.00 -4.05
N THR A 275 20.33 -18.58 -4.86
CA THR A 275 19.70 -19.44 -5.86
C THR A 275 20.64 -19.72 -7.04
N LEU A 276 20.39 -20.81 -7.78
CA LEU A 276 21.19 -21.16 -8.95
C LEU A 276 21.10 -20.08 -10.04
N GLY A 277 19.91 -19.50 -10.25
CA GLY A 277 19.74 -18.38 -11.19
C GLY A 277 20.60 -17.17 -10.82
N HIS A 278 20.73 -16.84 -9.55
CA HIS A 278 21.63 -15.77 -9.09
C HIS A 278 23.11 -16.12 -9.30
N LYS A 279 23.51 -17.37 -9.03
CA LYS A 279 24.91 -17.81 -9.23
C LYS A 279 25.31 -17.74 -10.70
N ILE A 280 24.47 -18.19 -11.61
CA ILE A 280 24.74 -18.20 -13.07
C ILE A 280 24.95 -16.78 -13.63
N LEU A 281 24.30 -15.78 -13.07
CA LEU A 281 24.52 -14.39 -13.47
C LEU A 281 25.93 -13.89 -13.13
N ASN A 282 26.57 -14.43 -12.09
CA ASN A 282 27.82 -13.93 -11.54
C ASN A 282 29.02 -14.88 -11.74
N GLU A 283 28.78 -16.17 -11.95
CA GLU A 283 29.79 -17.21 -11.97
C GLU A 283 29.70 -18.02 -13.27
N ARG A 284 30.86 -18.49 -13.80
CA ARG A 284 30.93 -19.29 -15.02
C ARG A 284 31.21 -20.78 -14.78
N SER A 285 31.55 -21.16 -13.54
CA SER A 285 31.76 -22.54 -13.12
C SER A 285 30.92 -22.84 -11.91
N ILE A 286 29.88 -23.66 -12.06
CA ILE A 286 28.82 -23.81 -11.04
C ILE A 286 28.46 -25.29 -10.88
N ASN A 287 28.30 -25.72 -9.65
CA ASN A 287 27.69 -27.03 -9.39
C ASN A 287 26.18 -26.94 -9.63
N LEU A 288 25.71 -27.63 -10.68
CA LEU A 288 24.29 -27.68 -11.05
C LEU A 288 23.48 -28.70 -10.23
N ASP A 289 24.12 -29.45 -9.34
CA ASP A 289 23.50 -30.47 -8.49
C ASP A 289 24.09 -30.46 -7.08
N PRO A 290 23.87 -29.38 -6.32
CA PRO A 290 24.51 -29.20 -5.00
C PRO A 290 24.06 -30.23 -3.95
N GLY A 291 22.98 -30.97 -4.21
CA GLY A 291 22.51 -32.06 -3.35
C GLY A 291 23.25 -33.40 -3.56
N ASN A 292 24.07 -33.51 -4.62
CA ASN A 292 24.88 -34.68 -4.90
C ASN A 292 26.35 -34.38 -4.53
N PRO A 293 26.94 -35.05 -3.50
CA PRO A 293 28.32 -34.84 -3.09
C PRO A 293 29.36 -35.09 -4.19
N ASP A 294 29.05 -35.98 -5.13
CA ASP A 294 29.95 -36.37 -6.25
C ASP A 294 29.83 -35.42 -7.46
N SER A 295 28.93 -34.45 -7.42
CA SER A 295 28.69 -33.52 -8.53
C SER A 295 29.84 -32.53 -8.66
N LYS A 296 30.48 -32.50 -9.82
CA LYS A 296 31.55 -31.55 -10.15
C LYS A 296 30.99 -30.27 -10.75
N PRO A 297 31.64 -29.11 -10.50
CA PRO A 297 31.28 -27.89 -11.20
C PRO A 297 31.32 -28.04 -12.71
N VAL A 298 30.31 -27.48 -13.37
CA VAL A 298 30.18 -27.48 -14.84
C VAL A 298 30.48 -26.07 -15.35
N GLU A 299 31.25 -25.99 -16.42
CA GLU A 299 31.51 -24.73 -17.11
C GLU A 299 30.27 -24.26 -17.89
N ILE A 300 29.78 -23.09 -17.58
CA ILE A 300 28.62 -22.47 -18.21
C ILE A 300 29.07 -21.70 -19.46
N LYS A 301 28.97 -22.35 -20.64
CA LYS A 301 29.33 -21.75 -21.93
C LYS A 301 28.16 -21.10 -22.65
N ILE A 302 26.94 -21.47 -22.29
CA ILE A 302 25.70 -20.84 -22.80
C ILE A 302 25.73 -19.32 -22.56
N GLY A 303 25.27 -18.54 -23.54
CA GLY A 303 25.08 -17.11 -23.37
C GLY A 303 24.06 -16.86 -22.23
N VAL A 304 24.35 -15.94 -21.33
CA VAL A 304 23.44 -15.60 -20.22
C VAL A 304 23.07 -14.13 -20.29
N GLU A 305 21.79 -13.85 -20.37
CA GLU A 305 21.23 -12.51 -20.44
C GLU A 305 20.21 -12.29 -19.31
N TYR A 306 20.31 -11.15 -18.65
CA TYR A 306 19.34 -10.71 -17.65
C TYR A 306 18.51 -9.54 -18.19
N LEU A 307 17.19 -9.68 -18.15
CA LEU A 307 16.24 -8.67 -18.61
C LEU A 307 15.06 -8.61 -17.64
N SER A 308 14.90 -7.50 -16.96
CA SER A 308 13.87 -7.37 -15.91
C SER A 308 12.46 -7.23 -16.50
N PHE A 309 11.73 -8.34 -16.54
CA PHE A 309 10.28 -8.37 -16.80
C PHE A 309 9.49 -8.58 -15.50
N SER A 310 10.04 -8.15 -14.37
CA SER A 310 9.40 -8.32 -13.07
C SER A 310 8.04 -7.60 -12.99
N ALA A 311 7.10 -8.21 -12.27
CA ALA A 311 5.80 -7.65 -11.97
C ALA A 311 5.74 -6.90 -10.64
N HIS A 312 6.88 -6.68 -9.99
CA HIS A 312 6.96 -5.88 -8.78
C HIS A 312 7.11 -4.39 -9.13
N ALA A 313 6.69 -3.52 -8.23
CA ALA A 313 6.97 -2.09 -8.34
C ALA A 313 8.49 -1.83 -8.28
N ASP A 314 8.98 -0.92 -9.12
CA ASP A 314 10.33 -0.37 -9.01
C ASP A 314 10.32 0.86 -8.09
N ALA A 315 11.49 1.47 -7.84
CA ALA A 315 11.61 2.62 -6.97
C ALA A 315 10.63 3.75 -7.34
N LYS A 316 10.44 4.00 -8.64
CA LYS A 316 9.48 4.99 -9.13
C LYS A 316 8.04 4.59 -8.81
N GLY A 317 7.70 3.32 -9.02
CA GLY A 317 6.36 2.78 -8.72
C GLY A 317 6.03 2.83 -7.23
N ILE A 318 6.99 2.52 -6.35
CA ILE A 318 6.83 2.63 -4.89
C ILE A 318 6.54 4.09 -4.50
N MET A 319 7.34 5.04 -4.96
CA MET A 319 7.13 6.47 -4.69
C MET A 319 5.78 6.96 -5.24
N GLN A 320 5.39 6.50 -6.44
CA GLN A 320 4.10 6.85 -7.05
C GLN A 320 2.91 6.33 -6.20
N LEU A 321 2.95 5.09 -5.72
CA LEU A 321 1.88 4.53 -4.88
C LEU A 321 1.76 5.30 -3.57
N ILE A 322 2.88 5.60 -2.90
CA ILE A 322 2.90 6.38 -1.66
C ILE A 322 2.29 7.77 -1.89
N GLY A 323 2.68 8.46 -2.97
CA GLY A 323 2.12 9.77 -3.33
C GLY A 323 0.63 9.73 -3.67
N MET A 324 0.11 8.63 -4.26
CA MET A 324 -1.32 8.45 -4.53
C MET A 324 -2.11 8.16 -3.26
N CYS A 325 -1.57 7.32 -2.37
CA CYS A 325 -2.23 6.86 -1.16
C CYS A 325 -2.19 7.89 -0.03
N CYS A 326 -1.17 8.75 0.00
CA CYS A 326 -0.93 9.79 1.02
C CYS A 326 -0.95 9.25 2.47
N PRO A 327 -0.18 8.20 2.80
CA PRO A 327 -0.19 7.61 4.14
C PRO A 327 0.49 8.51 5.16
N LYS A 328 0.09 8.43 6.44
CA LYS A 328 0.77 9.12 7.55
C LYS A 328 2.09 8.43 7.95
N ASN A 329 2.21 7.14 7.72
CA ASN A 329 3.42 6.35 8.00
C ASN A 329 3.63 5.29 6.91
N VAL A 330 4.87 4.90 6.65
CA VAL A 330 5.24 3.86 5.68
C VAL A 330 6.01 2.75 6.37
N VAL A 331 5.65 1.50 6.10
CA VAL A 331 6.37 0.31 6.55
C VAL A 331 6.85 -0.45 5.31
N LEU A 332 8.15 -0.57 5.16
CA LEU A 332 8.78 -1.31 4.06
C LEU A 332 9.00 -2.76 4.47
N VAL A 333 8.59 -3.67 3.59
CA VAL A 333 8.78 -5.11 3.74
C VAL A 333 9.22 -5.73 2.41
N HIS A 334 9.53 -7.01 2.39
CA HIS A 334 9.80 -7.78 1.16
C HIS A 334 10.90 -7.12 0.29
N GLY A 335 12.08 -6.85 0.87
CA GLY A 335 13.24 -6.27 0.19
C GLY A 335 14.55 -6.58 0.89
N GLU A 336 15.65 -6.27 0.23
CA GLU A 336 16.98 -6.36 0.85
C GLU A 336 17.23 -5.14 1.74
N ALA A 337 17.68 -5.33 2.97
CA ALA A 337 17.84 -4.28 3.98
C ALA A 337 18.60 -3.03 3.46
N SER A 338 19.71 -3.23 2.73
CA SER A 338 20.48 -2.13 2.16
C SER A 338 19.73 -1.30 1.13
N LYS A 339 18.87 -1.95 0.33
CA LYS A 339 18.03 -1.29 -0.67
C LYS A 339 16.83 -0.60 -0.02
N MET A 340 16.28 -1.21 1.04
CA MET A 340 15.19 -0.62 1.82
C MET A 340 15.62 0.66 2.52
N GLU A 341 16.83 0.69 3.09
CA GLU A 341 17.36 1.90 3.73
C GLU A 341 17.48 3.08 2.74
N PHE A 342 17.92 2.81 1.50
CA PHE A 342 17.98 3.84 0.46
C PHE A 342 16.61 4.45 0.15
N ILE A 343 15.59 3.61 -0.08
CA ILE A 343 14.25 4.12 -0.42
C ILE A 343 13.56 4.77 0.78
N LYS A 344 13.81 4.30 2.00
CA LYS A 344 13.34 4.91 3.24
C LYS A 344 13.78 6.37 3.36
N GLN A 345 15.07 6.65 3.13
CA GLN A 345 15.61 8.01 3.12
C GLN A 345 14.95 8.86 2.04
N LYS A 346 14.72 8.29 0.86
CA LYS A 346 14.05 8.99 -0.24
C LYS A 346 12.59 9.31 0.08
N ILE A 347 11.84 8.37 0.65
CA ILE A 347 10.44 8.58 1.09
C ILE A 347 10.39 9.72 2.10
N PHE A 348 11.26 9.69 3.12
CA PHE A 348 11.30 10.74 4.12
C PHE A 348 11.66 12.11 3.52
N SER A 349 12.61 12.17 2.58
CA SER A 349 13.00 13.43 1.95
C SER A 349 11.91 14.05 1.08
N GLU A 350 11.10 13.23 0.38
CA GLU A 350 10.09 13.67 -0.57
C GLU A 350 8.73 13.94 0.09
N PHE A 351 8.28 13.00 0.93
CA PHE A 351 6.94 13.08 1.53
C PHE A 351 6.90 13.56 2.98
N ARG A 352 8.06 13.61 3.67
CA ARG A 352 8.17 13.97 5.08
C ARG A 352 7.36 13.08 6.03
N VAL A 353 7.08 11.85 5.64
CA VAL A 353 6.39 10.85 6.46
C VAL A 353 7.39 9.90 7.12
N PRO A 354 7.14 9.45 8.37
CA PRO A 354 7.94 8.42 9.01
C PRO A 354 7.94 7.13 8.20
N CYS A 355 9.14 6.52 8.05
CA CYS A 355 9.31 5.29 7.30
C CYS A 355 10.08 4.26 8.13
N PHE A 356 9.53 3.07 8.23
CA PHE A 356 10.03 1.97 9.05
C PHE A 356 10.41 0.78 8.17
N MET A 357 11.34 -0.04 8.62
CA MET A 357 11.77 -1.27 7.94
C MET A 357 12.10 -2.34 9.00
N PRO A 358 11.06 -2.97 9.59
CA PRO A 358 11.24 -3.96 10.64
C PRO A 358 11.92 -5.23 10.11
N ASP A 359 12.73 -5.85 10.96
CA ASP A 359 13.28 -7.18 10.73
C ASP A 359 12.19 -8.26 10.90
N ASN A 360 12.47 -9.47 10.40
CA ASN A 360 11.55 -10.59 10.58
C ASN A 360 11.34 -10.91 12.06
N GLY A 361 10.09 -10.84 12.53
CA GLY A 361 9.71 -11.06 13.92
C GLY A 361 9.84 -9.83 14.83
N GLU A 362 10.29 -8.69 14.31
CA GLU A 362 10.31 -7.44 15.05
C GLU A 362 8.89 -6.88 15.26
N ILE A 363 8.64 -6.36 16.47
CA ILE A 363 7.38 -5.70 16.81
C ILE A 363 7.55 -4.19 16.65
N LEU A 364 6.77 -3.62 15.73
CA LEU A 364 6.75 -2.19 15.47
C LEU A 364 5.55 -1.52 16.13
N THR A 365 5.81 -0.47 16.92
CA THR A 365 4.75 0.36 17.50
C THR A 365 4.67 1.70 16.76
N ILE A 366 3.57 1.95 16.07
CA ILE A 366 3.31 3.20 15.35
C ILE A 366 2.30 4.03 16.13
N LYS A 367 2.67 5.27 16.47
CA LYS A 367 1.73 6.21 17.09
C LYS A 367 0.79 6.77 16.02
N THR A 368 -0.48 6.56 16.18
CA THR A 368 -1.54 7.11 15.33
C THR A 368 -2.31 8.19 16.07
N GLN A 369 -2.89 9.12 15.32
CA GLN A 369 -3.82 10.09 15.90
C GLN A 369 -5.20 9.43 15.98
N ASN A 370 -5.81 9.49 17.17
CA ASN A 370 -7.21 9.10 17.31
C ASN A 370 -8.08 10.14 16.60
N LEU A 371 -8.48 9.84 15.37
CA LEU A 371 -9.48 10.62 14.65
C LEU A 371 -10.85 10.07 15.07
N VAL A 372 -11.65 10.91 15.68
CA VAL A 372 -13.04 10.58 15.97
C VAL A 372 -13.86 10.99 14.74
N PRO A 373 -14.56 10.08 14.06
CA PRO A 373 -15.49 10.46 13.01
C PRO A 373 -16.60 11.30 13.60
N ILE A 374 -16.90 12.42 12.97
CA ILE A 374 -17.89 13.38 13.45
C ILE A 374 -18.85 13.68 12.30
N ASP A 375 -20.13 13.50 12.54
CA ASP A 375 -21.16 13.97 11.63
C ASP A 375 -21.28 15.49 11.72
N LEU A 376 -21.19 16.17 10.58
CA LEU A 376 -21.31 17.61 10.48
C LEU A 376 -22.66 17.99 9.88
N ASP A 377 -23.33 18.98 10.49
CA ASP A 377 -24.48 19.61 9.84
C ASP A 377 -24.10 20.15 8.45
N TYR A 378 -24.95 19.95 7.46
CA TYR A 378 -24.68 20.35 6.07
C TYR A 378 -24.38 21.84 5.92
N LYS A 379 -24.99 22.71 6.73
CA LYS A 379 -24.76 24.15 6.69
C LYS A 379 -23.36 24.48 7.19
N LEU A 380 -22.92 23.82 8.28
CA LEU A 380 -21.57 23.95 8.82
C LEU A 380 -20.52 23.49 7.80
N TYR A 381 -20.74 22.34 7.17
CA TYR A 381 -19.90 21.83 6.08
C TYR A 381 -19.80 22.83 4.92
N LYS A 382 -20.92 23.42 4.49
CA LYS A 382 -20.98 24.39 3.39
C LYS A 382 -20.26 25.70 3.73
N GLN A 383 -20.34 26.16 4.99
CA GLN A 383 -19.58 27.32 5.46
C GLN A 383 -18.08 27.03 5.44
N MET A 384 -17.66 25.85 5.85
CA MET A 384 -16.25 25.43 5.82
C MET A 384 -15.66 25.42 4.40
N ILE A 385 -16.42 25.03 3.40
CA ILE A 385 -15.96 24.99 1.99
C ILE A 385 -15.85 26.39 1.40
N ASN A 386 -16.77 27.30 1.75
CA ASN A 386 -16.87 28.61 1.11
C ASN A 386 -15.89 29.67 1.67
N THR A 387 -15.19 29.38 2.76
CA THR A 387 -14.44 30.42 3.50
C THR A 387 -12.96 30.54 3.19
N SER A 388 -12.35 29.71 2.34
CA SER A 388 -10.94 29.92 1.98
C SER A 388 -10.44 29.08 0.81
N ASN A 389 -9.46 29.65 0.09
CA ASN A 389 -8.67 29.02 -0.96
C ASN A 389 -7.51 28.13 -0.44
N ASP A 390 -7.45 27.86 0.87
CA ASP A 390 -6.38 27.10 1.50
C ASP A 390 -6.78 25.63 1.70
N ASP A 391 -5.77 24.76 1.68
CA ASP A 391 -5.85 23.30 1.68
C ASP A 391 -6.99 22.69 2.50
N LEU A 392 -7.78 21.83 1.86
CA LEU A 392 -8.89 21.05 2.42
C LEU A 392 -8.51 20.13 3.60
N ILE A 393 -7.21 19.99 3.91
CA ILE A 393 -6.68 18.95 4.80
C ILE A 393 -6.81 19.28 6.28
N SER A 394 -6.89 20.55 6.67
CA SER A 394 -7.00 20.94 8.09
C SER A 394 -7.73 22.27 8.22
N ARG A 395 -9.00 22.23 8.60
CA ARG A 395 -9.78 23.46 8.89
C ARG A 395 -10.22 23.49 10.33
N LYS A 396 -9.98 24.62 11.00
CA LYS A 396 -10.47 24.86 12.36
C LYS A 396 -11.90 25.40 12.29
N PHE A 397 -12.79 24.81 13.05
CA PHE A 397 -14.15 25.33 13.24
C PHE A 397 -14.49 25.33 14.72
N LYS A 398 -15.49 26.13 15.11
CA LYS A 398 -16.05 26.16 16.47
C LYS A 398 -17.44 25.54 16.44
N GLY A 399 -17.66 24.57 17.29
CA GLY A 399 -18.94 23.88 17.42
C GLY A 399 -19.01 23.14 18.75
N ILE A 400 -20.18 22.62 19.09
CA ILE A 400 -20.39 21.77 20.25
C ILE A 400 -20.53 20.34 19.78
N MET A 401 -19.74 19.46 20.36
CA MET A 401 -19.76 18.03 20.06
C MET A 401 -20.66 17.33 21.06
N HIS A 402 -21.63 16.58 20.55
CA HIS A 402 -22.52 15.75 21.36
C HIS A 402 -22.14 14.28 21.20
N PHE A 403 -22.00 13.57 22.32
CA PHE A 403 -21.58 12.17 22.39
C PHE A 403 -22.70 11.28 22.93
N GLU A 404 -23.77 11.05 22.21
CA GLU A 404 -24.74 9.99 22.49
C GLU A 404 -24.97 9.16 21.22
N GLY A 405 -24.35 7.99 21.16
CA GLY A 405 -24.38 7.16 19.95
C GLY A 405 -23.46 7.71 18.88
N ASP A 406 -24.00 8.19 17.77
CA ASP A 406 -23.24 8.84 16.70
C ASP A 406 -22.81 10.25 17.14
N SER A 407 -21.53 10.58 16.96
CA SER A 407 -20.99 11.89 17.35
C SER A 407 -21.44 12.97 16.36
N GLU A 408 -22.23 13.93 16.82
CA GLU A 408 -22.77 15.03 16.00
C GLU A 408 -22.16 16.37 16.44
N VAL A 409 -21.77 17.21 15.47
CA VAL A 409 -21.30 18.58 15.74
C VAL A 409 -22.34 19.60 15.33
N ILE A 410 -22.74 20.43 16.27
CA ILE A 410 -23.81 21.38 16.14
C ILE A 410 -23.25 22.79 16.14
N GLN A 411 -23.80 23.68 15.33
CA GLN A 411 -23.49 25.11 15.42
C GLN A 411 -23.98 25.71 16.72
N ILE A 412 -23.19 26.64 17.27
CA ILE A 412 -23.49 27.29 18.57
C ILE A 412 -24.84 28.00 18.56
N ASP A 413 -25.20 28.63 17.44
CA ASP A 413 -26.48 29.35 17.25
C ASP A 413 -27.71 28.43 17.15
N GLN A 414 -27.51 27.14 16.86
CA GLN A 414 -28.57 26.14 16.69
C GLN A 414 -28.76 25.25 17.93
N ILE A 415 -27.98 25.45 18.98
CA ILE A 415 -27.97 24.55 20.14
C ILE A 415 -29.34 24.45 20.84
N ASN A 416 -30.04 25.56 20.99
CA ASN A 416 -31.34 25.54 21.64
C ASN A 416 -32.36 24.73 20.86
N ASN A 417 -32.41 24.90 19.54
CA ASN A 417 -33.28 24.13 18.67
C ASN A 417 -32.91 22.63 18.63
N TYR A 418 -31.64 22.30 18.83
CA TYR A 418 -31.19 20.92 18.94
C TYR A 418 -31.60 20.29 20.27
N LEU A 419 -31.39 20.97 21.39
CA LEU A 419 -31.76 20.50 22.72
C LEU A 419 -33.27 20.29 22.83
N GLU A 420 -34.07 21.20 22.28
CA GLU A 420 -35.52 21.04 22.20
C GLU A 420 -35.97 19.83 21.37
N ARG A 421 -35.36 19.63 20.18
CA ARG A 421 -35.66 18.48 19.31
C ARG A 421 -35.32 17.13 19.95
N LYS A 422 -34.27 17.08 20.74
CA LYS A 422 -33.81 15.85 21.42
C LYS A 422 -34.39 15.68 22.82
N ASN A 423 -35.26 16.56 23.28
CA ASN A 423 -35.79 16.58 24.68
C ASN A 423 -34.67 16.56 25.74
N LEU A 424 -33.55 17.17 25.45
CA LEU A 424 -32.40 17.23 26.35
C LEU A 424 -32.56 18.45 27.28
N PRO A 425 -32.11 18.34 28.56
CA PRO A 425 -32.16 19.49 29.48
C PRO A 425 -31.26 20.61 28.94
N THR A 426 -31.75 21.85 29.06
CA THR A 426 -30.95 23.05 28.76
C THR A 426 -29.78 23.14 29.74
N HIS A 427 -28.58 22.92 29.26
CA HIS A 427 -27.37 23.10 30.05
C HIS A 427 -26.76 24.47 29.77
N ASN A 428 -26.34 25.15 30.82
CA ASN A 428 -25.56 26.39 30.72
C ASN A 428 -24.11 26.01 30.32
N PHE A 429 -23.83 26.01 29.02
CA PHE A 429 -22.48 25.83 28.55
C PHE A 429 -21.63 27.06 28.87
N ARG A 430 -20.46 26.83 29.47
CA ARG A 430 -19.53 27.86 29.88
C ARG A 430 -18.25 27.75 29.05
N ILE A 431 -17.84 28.84 28.42
CA ILE A 431 -16.55 28.95 27.75
C ILE A 431 -15.58 29.61 28.73
N THR A 432 -14.35 29.11 28.76
CA THR A 432 -13.29 29.61 29.63
C THR A 432 -12.05 29.88 28.79
N VAL A 433 -11.53 31.09 28.89
CA VAL A 433 -10.26 31.48 28.24
C VAL A 433 -9.33 32.05 29.29
N ALA A 434 -8.08 31.64 29.27
CA ALA A 434 -7.08 32.06 30.24
C ALA A 434 -5.92 32.82 29.55
N PHE A 435 -5.48 33.92 30.15
CA PHE A 435 -4.38 34.73 29.70
C PHE A 435 -3.34 34.89 30.79
N ASN A 436 -2.08 34.67 30.48
CA ASN A 436 -0.98 34.95 31.38
C ASN A 436 -0.67 36.45 31.35
N LEU A 437 -0.72 37.09 32.51
CA LEU A 437 -0.46 38.52 32.62
C LEU A 437 1.05 38.82 32.56
N PRO A 438 1.49 39.88 31.82
CA PRO A 438 2.87 40.33 31.85
C PRO A 438 3.32 40.71 33.26
N LYS A 439 4.55 40.34 33.65
CA LYS A 439 5.11 40.63 34.98
C LYS A 439 5.18 42.11 35.32
N SER A 440 5.22 42.97 34.32
CA SER A 440 5.30 44.43 34.47
C SER A 440 3.95 45.10 34.63
N LEU A 441 2.84 44.37 34.56
CA LEU A 441 1.51 44.95 34.59
C LEU A 441 1.00 45.05 36.03
N HIS A 442 0.74 46.29 36.51
CA HIS A 442 0.19 46.55 37.82
C HIS A 442 -1.35 46.48 37.81
N TYR A 443 -1.98 46.05 38.92
CA TYR A 443 -3.42 45.91 39.03
C TYR A 443 -4.24 47.17 38.70
N PRO A 444 -3.81 48.41 39.05
CA PRO A 444 -4.50 49.63 38.62
C PRO A 444 -4.52 49.80 37.11
N GLU A 445 -3.44 49.45 36.41
CA GLU A 445 -3.36 49.52 34.94
C GLU A 445 -4.26 48.47 34.29
N LEU A 446 -4.29 47.25 34.84
CA LEU A 446 -5.20 46.19 34.40
C LEU A 446 -6.67 46.60 34.61
N LEU A 447 -7.00 47.25 35.73
CA LEU A 447 -8.34 47.76 36.00
C LEU A 447 -8.77 48.83 34.99
N MET A 448 -7.87 49.77 34.65
CA MET A 448 -8.13 50.78 33.62
C MET A 448 -8.36 50.13 32.26
N LEU A 449 -7.51 49.16 31.89
CA LEU A 449 -7.58 48.42 30.63
C LEU A 449 -8.92 47.67 30.53
N ILE A 450 -9.32 46.93 31.55
CA ILE A 450 -10.61 46.21 31.58
C ILE A 450 -11.77 47.19 31.46
N ASN A 451 -11.78 48.27 32.22
CA ASN A 451 -12.86 49.28 32.18
C ASN A 451 -12.96 49.93 30.79
N ASN A 452 -11.85 50.23 30.12
CA ASN A 452 -11.84 50.74 28.76
C ASN A 452 -12.45 49.75 27.76
N ILE A 453 -12.14 48.45 27.90
CA ILE A 453 -12.73 47.40 27.06
C ILE A 453 -14.24 47.32 27.30
N LEU A 454 -14.69 47.38 28.55
CA LEU A 454 -16.10 47.32 28.91
C LEU A 454 -16.89 48.52 28.35
N ILE A 455 -16.32 49.71 28.44
CA ILE A 455 -16.90 50.93 27.83
C ILE A 455 -17.01 50.76 26.33
N GLY A 456 -15.94 50.28 25.68
CA GLY A 456 -15.91 50.04 24.21
C GLY A 456 -16.89 48.94 23.76
N LEU A 457 -17.30 48.05 24.62
CA LEU A 457 -18.33 47.04 24.39
C LEU A 457 -19.73 47.46 24.84
N GLN A 458 -19.88 48.68 25.32
CA GLN A 458 -21.14 49.26 25.88
C GLN A 458 -21.70 48.45 27.06
N ILE A 459 -20.82 47.82 27.82
CA ILE A 459 -21.20 47.08 29.03
C ILE A 459 -21.16 48.02 30.22
N LYS A 460 -22.30 48.20 30.89
CA LYS A 460 -22.41 49.01 32.12
C LYS A 460 -21.90 48.19 33.31
N SER A 461 -20.63 48.31 33.64
CA SER A 461 -20.09 47.76 34.89
C SER A 461 -19.08 48.77 35.47
N ASN A 462 -19.13 48.98 36.78
CA ASN A 462 -18.18 49.85 37.49
C ASN A 462 -17.30 48.97 38.39
N LEU A 463 -16.16 48.56 37.83
CA LEU A 463 -15.12 47.89 38.58
C LEU A 463 -14.27 48.95 39.29
N THR A 464 -14.22 48.93 40.63
CA THR A 464 -13.49 49.93 41.42
C THR A 464 -12.16 49.40 41.96
N ASN A 465 -12.01 48.08 42.12
CA ASN A 465 -10.79 47.48 42.64
C ASN A 465 -10.64 46.02 42.14
N LEU A 466 -9.43 45.57 41.89
CA LEU A 466 -9.11 44.19 41.53
C LEU A 466 -8.36 43.49 42.66
N GLN A 467 -8.77 42.29 43.02
CA GLN A 467 -8.14 41.43 44.02
C GLN A 467 -7.88 40.04 43.43
N VAL A 468 -6.79 39.42 43.84
CA VAL A 468 -6.46 38.03 43.45
C VAL A 468 -7.53 37.10 44.02
N ASP A 469 -7.84 36.05 43.24
CA ASP A 469 -8.83 35.02 43.58
C ASP A 469 -10.28 35.46 43.74
N LYS A 470 -10.59 36.71 43.45
CA LYS A 470 -11.96 37.22 43.44
C LYS A 470 -12.58 37.09 42.05
N MET A 471 -13.84 36.67 42.00
CA MET A 471 -14.63 36.66 40.74
C MET A 471 -15.29 38.01 40.53
N TYR A 472 -15.18 38.53 39.31
CA TYR A 472 -15.77 39.80 38.89
C TYR A 472 -16.81 39.53 37.81
N ASN A 473 -18.05 39.88 38.11
CA ASN A 473 -19.16 39.77 37.18
C ASN A 473 -19.18 41.03 36.29
N ILE A 474 -19.13 40.83 34.97
CA ILE A 474 -19.17 41.91 33.98
C ILE A 474 -20.62 42.07 33.46
N ARG A 475 -21.31 40.96 33.28
CA ARG A 475 -22.69 40.85 32.85
C ARG A 475 -23.27 39.54 33.42
N GLU A 476 -24.58 39.34 33.37
CA GLU A 476 -25.23 38.16 33.95
C GLU A 476 -24.53 36.82 33.68
N SER A 477 -23.95 36.66 32.49
CA SER A 477 -23.33 35.44 32.08
C SER A 477 -21.82 35.55 31.78
N ILE A 478 -21.20 36.74 31.99
CA ILE A 478 -19.77 36.98 31.72
C ILE A 478 -19.08 37.40 33.00
N TRP A 479 -18.06 36.70 33.41
CA TRP A 479 -17.22 37.04 34.56
C TRP A 479 -15.76 36.70 34.30
N PHE A 480 -14.87 37.31 35.06
CA PHE A 480 -13.47 36.98 35.04
C PHE A 480 -12.91 36.79 36.45
N LYS A 481 -11.79 36.07 36.55
CA LYS A 481 -11.04 35.86 37.79
C LYS A 481 -9.57 36.08 37.53
N ILE A 482 -8.87 36.72 38.47
CA ILE A 482 -7.42 36.85 38.45
C ILE A 482 -6.86 35.86 39.45
N GLN A 483 -5.94 35.00 39.03
CA GLN A 483 -5.30 33.99 39.88
C GLN A 483 -3.78 34.16 39.84
N MET A 484 -3.12 33.90 40.93
CA MET A 484 -1.66 33.69 40.96
C MET A 484 -1.39 32.21 40.79
N ILE A 485 -0.76 31.84 39.66
CA ILE A 485 -0.37 30.45 39.34
C ILE A 485 0.96 30.11 40.02
N ASP A 486 1.89 31.08 40.09
CA ASP A 486 3.17 30.95 40.77
C ASP A 486 3.59 32.33 41.33
N LYS A 487 4.62 32.37 42.22
CA LYS A 487 5.11 33.62 42.84
C LYS A 487 5.38 34.77 41.86
N ASN A 488 5.47 34.48 40.58
CA ASN A 488 5.81 35.43 39.52
C ASN A 488 4.86 35.44 38.31
N ILE A 489 3.79 34.66 38.30
CA ILE A 489 2.87 34.58 37.18
C ILE A 489 1.44 34.77 37.66
N SER A 490 0.82 35.86 37.22
CA SER A 490 -0.60 36.06 37.38
C SER A 490 -1.34 35.69 36.10
N GLN A 491 -2.49 35.09 36.24
CA GLN A 491 -3.33 34.71 35.09
C GLN A 491 -4.71 35.34 35.30
N ILE A 492 -5.27 35.87 34.22
CA ILE A 492 -6.68 36.27 34.19
C ILE A 492 -7.46 35.22 33.40
N THR A 493 -8.49 34.67 34.00
CA THR A 493 -9.39 33.71 33.38
C THR A 493 -10.73 34.36 33.15
N VAL A 494 -11.18 34.38 31.91
CA VAL A 494 -12.47 34.93 31.49
C VAL A 494 -13.43 33.78 31.22
N HIS A 495 -14.62 33.87 31.78
CA HIS A 495 -15.70 32.88 31.64
C HIS A 495 -16.94 33.56 31.10
N TRP A 496 -17.62 32.91 30.16
CA TRP A 496 -18.92 33.37 29.66
C TRP A 496 -19.82 32.21 29.25
N SER A 497 -21.12 32.46 29.24
CA SER A 497 -22.11 31.53 28.71
C SER A 497 -22.19 31.62 27.18
N LEU A 498 -22.57 30.54 26.53
CA LEU A 498 -22.86 30.54 25.10
C LEU A 498 -23.90 31.57 24.66
N ILE A 499 -24.80 31.95 25.55
CA ILE A 499 -25.83 32.98 25.26
C ILE A 499 -25.18 34.33 24.95
N ASP A 500 -24.07 34.65 25.64
CA ASP A 500 -23.31 35.89 25.45
C ASP A 500 -21.98 35.64 24.69
N ASP A 501 -21.90 34.60 23.90
CA ASP A 501 -20.62 34.17 23.26
C ASP A 501 -20.00 35.30 22.42
N TRP A 502 -20.80 36.02 21.65
CA TRP A 502 -20.29 37.15 20.86
C TRP A 502 -19.61 38.23 21.72
N ILE A 503 -20.23 38.59 22.87
CA ILE A 503 -19.68 39.60 23.79
C ILE A 503 -18.47 39.02 24.50
N GLY A 504 -18.53 37.79 24.97
CA GLY A 504 -17.44 37.09 25.68
C GLY A 504 -16.19 36.99 24.79
N GLN A 505 -16.35 36.58 23.53
CA GLN A 505 -15.28 36.54 22.54
C GLN A 505 -14.68 37.93 22.30
N LYS A 506 -15.50 38.94 22.03
CA LYS A 506 -15.03 40.31 21.79
C LYS A 506 -14.29 40.88 23.02
N PHE A 507 -14.72 40.55 24.23
CA PHE A 507 -14.00 40.91 25.44
C PHE A 507 -12.63 40.22 25.53
N ALA A 508 -12.59 38.91 25.28
CA ALA A 508 -11.36 38.11 25.29
C ALA A 508 -10.39 38.57 24.19
N GLU A 509 -10.84 38.80 22.95
CA GLU A 509 -10.04 39.31 21.85
C GLU A 509 -9.40 40.65 22.17
N ARG A 510 -10.18 41.64 22.64
CA ARG A 510 -9.68 42.97 23.02
C ARG A 510 -8.70 42.92 24.21
N LEU A 511 -8.95 42.00 25.15
CA LEU A 511 -8.04 41.78 26.28
C LEU A 511 -6.70 41.21 25.78
N SER A 512 -6.74 40.23 24.88
CA SER A 512 -5.55 39.66 24.24
C SER A 512 -4.74 40.71 23.46
N GLU A 513 -5.41 41.52 22.63
CA GLU A 513 -4.79 42.58 21.86
C GLU A 513 -4.08 43.62 22.74
N GLN A 514 -4.73 44.08 23.79
CA GLN A 514 -4.18 45.09 24.68
C GLN A 514 -3.10 44.56 25.62
N LEU A 515 -3.20 43.31 26.02
CA LEU A 515 -2.14 42.62 26.79
C LEU A 515 -0.98 42.15 25.92
N ARG A 516 -1.11 42.15 24.59
CA ARG A 516 -0.16 41.57 23.61
C ARG A 516 0.16 40.10 23.95
N VAL A 517 -0.83 39.34 24.32
CA VAL A 517 -0.71 37.92 24.72
C VAL A 517 -1.62 37.09 23.85
N GLU A 518 -1.15 35.94 23.39
CA GLU A 518 -1.96 35.00 22.59
C GLU A 518 -3.06 34.35 23.44
N ILE A 519 -4.22 34.09 22.83
CA ILE A 519 -5.31 33.34 23.41
C ILE A 519 -4.91 31.86 23.48
N ASN A 520 -4.79 31.32 24.68
CA ASN A 520 -4.55 29.89 24.91
C ASN A 520 -5.87 29.10 25.00
#